data_497fa820743c1717de3c0500aca8ca4c
#
_entry.id   497fa820743c1717de3c0500aca8ca4c
#
_cell.length_a   1.000
_cell.length_b   1.000
_cell.length_c   1.000
_cell.angle_alpha   90.00
_cell.angle_beta   90.00
_cell.angle_gamma   90.00
#
_symmetry.space_group_name_H-M   'P 1'
#
loop_
_entity.id
_entity.type
_entity.pdbx_description
1 polymer ?
#
loop_
_entity_poly.entity_id
_entity_poly.type
_entity_poly.pdbx_seq_one_letter_code
_entity_poly.pdbx_strand_id
1 'polypeptide(L)'
;QTASASPVSFDSPTGVHPTDNVNHSEPWHSDHCNLSDHEPHEGQCEASHWQNPDAAIGKPDDPRKHYGKMAMAALDPRFAAEPGLVVISPATPGSNGITHEFRERAGAHYVDTGITESHAVAYAAGIARAGGTPVVATTASFFQRAYDQFFQEMSLNRSRVTVLDFLGGLSGSDNTHSGAYDVTMFSNIPGATMLVPTSARDYLADLAWATAPAGSADAPAGPVVIRVPGEAILAAERDATLLPVTGGQIADRPQSTSLPVSVSSASGGISAATVRGTVSVTAQRAGVRHMLDWRVNQTGSHVAIIGLGNAYPLAEQTAAALSADYGITATVIDPRQCTSLDSDVLESLRDGHQQVITLEDGQLEGGWGEKVTAYYANHHVSDGSRNPHVLNFGAAKEFTDRVSLDELNERYGLTVEQVTEAITRCF
;
A
#
# COMPACT_ATOMS: atom_id res chain seq x y z
N GLN A 1 48.20 24.59 30.20
CA GLN A 1 47.37 25.81 30.14
C GLN A 1 45.94 25.36 29.84
N THR A 2 45.15 25.30 30.88
CA THR A 2 43.71 24.96 30.91
C THR A 2 42.93 26.25 30.71
N ALA A 3 42.15 26.33 29.66
CA ALA A 3 41.16 27.38 29.44
C ALA A 3 39.77 26.87 29.88
N SER A 4 39.27 27.50 30.95
CA SER A 4 37.90 27.28 31.46
C SER A 4 36.91 28.05 30.55
N ALA A 5 35.92 27.38 30.04
CA ALA A 5 34.76 27.99 29.38
C ALA A 5 33.66 28.28 30.40
N SER A 6 33.25 29.54 30.49
CA SER A 6 32.12 30.01 31.30
C SER A 6 30.79 29.70 30.62
N PRO A 7 29.70 29.48 31.39
CA PRO A 7 28.37 29.18 30.81
C PRO A 7 27.73 30.46 30.23
N VAL A 8 27.13 30.27 29.07
CA VAL A 8 26.31 31.30 28.40
C VAL A 8 24.94 31.34 29.06
N SER A 9 24.58 32.46 29.65
CA SER A 9 23.24 32.74 30.14
C SER A 9 22.34 33.18 28.98
N PHE A 10 21.17 32.52 28.84
CA PHE A 10 20.11 32.99 27.95
C PHE A 10 19.22 33.97 28.74
N ASP A 11 19.30 35.25 28.38
CA ASP A 11 18.36 36.27 28.82
C ASP A 11 17.07 36.15 28.02
N SER A 12 15.94 36.01 28.73
CA SER A 12 14.59 36.08 28.16
C SER A 12 14.23 37.55 27.89
N PRO A 13 13.66 37.88 26.71
CA PRO A 13 13.10 39.21 26.53
C PRO A 13 11.75 39.32 27.23
N THR A 14 11.69 40.23 28.19
CA THR A 14 10.50 40.69 28.85
C THR A 14 9.67 41.61 27.97
N GLY A 15 8.36 41.38 27.93
CA GLY A 15 7.38 42.44 27.88
C GLY A 15 6.85 42.84 26.50
N VAL A 16 5.63 42.38 26.17
CA VAL A 16 4.57 43.26 25.64
C VAL A 16 3.23 42.66 26.08
N HIS A 17 2.49 43.41 26.87
CA HIS A 17 1.06 43.25 27.02
C HIS A 17 0.34 43.95 25.86
N PRO A 18 -0.72 43.38 25.31
CA PRO A 18 -1.88 44.19 24.94
C PRO A 18 -3.12 43.70 25.68
N THR A 19 -3.69 44.61 26.42
CA THR A 19 -5.08 44.60 26.79
C THR A 19 -5.90 44.92 25.55
N ASP A 20 -6.74 44.01 25.12
CA ASP A 20 -8.00 44.35 24.45
C ASP A 20 -9.07 43.33 24.80
N ASN A 21 -10.07 43.84 25.49
CA ASN A 21 -11.34 43.23 25.81
C ASN A 21 -12.09 42.85 24.54
N VAL A 22 -12.39 41.59 24.33
CA VAL A 22 -13.55 41.16 23.58
C VAL A 22 -14.37 40.20 24.44
N ASN A 23 -15.45 40.76 24.95
CA ASN A 23 -16.52 40.09 25.64
C ASN A 23 -17.29 39.20 24.64
N HIS A 24 -17.18 37.87 24.76
CA HIS A 24 -18.21 36.97 24.29
C HIS A 24 -18.52 35.96 25.39
N SER A 25 -19.53 36.33 26.15
CA SER A 25 -20.27 35.47 27.06
C SER A 25 -21.22 34.58 26.25
N GLU A 26 -20.92 33.33 26.09
CA GLU A 26 -21.92 32.27 25.98
C GLU A 26 -21.51 31.10 26.87
N PRO A 27 -22.42 30.55 27.68
CA PRO A 27 -22.07 29.55 28.67
C PRO A 27 -22.03 28.16 28.04
N TRP A 28 -20.90 27.50 28.22
CA TRP A 28 -20.82 26.07 28.06
C TRP A 28 -21.65 25.38 29.14
N HIS A 29 -22.77 24.79 28.79
CA HIS A 29 -23.50 23.90 29.68
C HIS A 29 -22.69 22.61 29.84
N SER A 30 -21.99 22.51 30.95
CA SER A 30 -21.49 21.24 31.45
C SER A 30 -22.64 20.57 32.21
N ASP A 31 -23.29 19.60 31.59
CA ASP A 31 -24.16 18.70 32.32
C ASP A 31 -23.29 17.76 33.16
N HIS A 32 -23.20 18.10 34.45
CA HIS A 32 -22.66 17.23 35.48
C HIS A 32 -23.58 16.02 35.66
N CYS A 33 -23.15 14.84 35.27
CA CYS A 33 -23.70 13.59 35.83
C CYS A 33 -23.32 13.50 37.30
N ASN A 34 -24.22 13.75 38.17
CA ASN A 34 -24.10 13.45 39.60
C ASN A 34 -24.14 11.93 39.80
N LEU A 35 -23.03 11.39 40.26
CA LEU A 35 -22.96 10.01 40.79
C LEU A 35 -23.39 10.03 42.25
N SER A 36 -24.64 9.75 42.54
CA SER A 36 -25.07 9.24 43.84
C SER A 36 -26.35 8.42 43.66
N ASP A 37 -26.22 7.14 44.03
CA ASP A 37 -27.25 6.19 44.45
C ASP A 37 -28.39 5.94 43.45
N HIS A 38 -28.25 4.83 42.66
CA HIS A 38 -29.34 3.88 42.41
C HIS A 38 -28.83 2.65 41.67
N GLU A 39 -29.49 1.51 41.93
CA GLU A 39 -29.24 0.17 41.45
C GLU A 39 -29.16 0.02 39.94
N PRO A 40 -28.53 -1.06 39.41
CA PRO A 40 -28.28 -1.23 37.98
C PRO A 40 -29.57 -1.56 37.24
N HIS A 41 -30.20 -0.59 36.64
CA HIS A 41 -31.12 -0.81 35.54
C HIS A 41 -30.27 -0.99 34.27
N GLU A 42 -30.44 -2.15 33.63
CA GLU A 42 -30.06 -2.41 32.25
C GLU A 42 -30.77 -1.39 31.33
N GLY A 43 -30.16 -0.24 31.18
CA GLY A 43 -30.53 0.80 30.23
C GLY A 43 -29.41 0.94 29.21
N GLN A 44 -29.66 0.48 28.00
CA GLN A 44 -28.83 0.73 26.85
C GLN A 44 -28.52 2.21 26.77
N CYS A 45 -27.26 2.59 26.96
CA CYS A 45 -26.75 3.86 26.47
C CYS A 45 -26.79 3.80 24.95
N GLU A 46 -27.90 4.22 24.36
CA GLU A 46 -27.97 4.53 22.94
C GLU A 46 -27.01 5.69 22.69
N ALA A 47 -25.84 5.37 22.15
CA ALA A 47 -24.97 6.34 21.53
C ALA A 47 -25.83 7.12 20.51
N SER A 48 -26.01 8.41 20.76
CA SER A 48 -26.80 9.31 19.94
C SER A 48 -26.35 9.19 18.48
N HIS A 49 -27.22 8.61 17.71
CA HIS A 49 -27.20 8.38 16.30
C HIS A 49 -27.09 9.70 15.54
N TRP A 50 -25.95 9.95 14.95
CA TRP A 50 -25.91 10.70 13.71
C TRP A 50 -26.33 9.74 12.59
N GLN A 51 -27.63 9.47 12.49
CA GLN A 51 -28.19 8.81 11.31
C GLN A 51 -28.39 9.91 10.26
N ASN A 52 -27.54 9.87 9.24
CA ASN A 52 -27.83 10.56 8.00
C ASN A 52 -29.05 9.85 7.38
N PRO A 53 -30.20 10.54 7.14
CA PRO A 53 -31.41 9.92 6.60
C PRO A 53 -31.24 9.32 5.20
N ASP A 54 -30.17 9.65 4.47
CA ASP A 54 -29.89 9.15 3.13
C ASP A 54 -29.13 7.80 3.12
N ALA A 55 -28.92 7.18 4.29
CA ALA A 55 -28.15 5.93 4.42
C ALA A 55 -28.88 4.65 4.03
N ALA A 56 -30.14 4.72 3.55
CA ALA A 56 -30.97 3.54 3.29
C ALA A 56 -30.97 3.00 1.86
N ILE A 57 -30.26 3.64 0.93
CA ILE A 57 -30.11 3.14 -0.43
C ILE A 57 -28.66 2.71 -0.61
N GLY A 58 -28.40 1.40 -0.49
CA GLY A 58 -27.21 0.67 -0.87
C GLY A 58 -25.92 1.47 -1.04
N LYS A 59 -25.32 1.96 0.07
CA LYS A 59 -23.92 2.41 -0.03
C LYS A 59 -23.07 1.22 -0.46
N PRO A 60 -22.20 1.37 -1.47
CA PRO A 60 -21.25 0.33 -1.79
C PRO A 60 -20.49 -0.07 -0.53
N ASP A 61 -20.22 -1.37 -0.33
CA ASP A 61 -19.48 -1.84 0.83
C ASP A 61 -18.17 -1.07 0.94
N ASP A 62 -17.89 -0.54 2.12
CA ASP A 62 -16.61 0.11 2.42
C ASP A 62 -15.47 -0.89 2.14
N PRO A 63 -14.54 -0.60 1.22
CA PRO A 63 -13.46 -1.53 0.86
C PRO A 63 -12.62 -1.93 2.06
N ARG A 64 -12.40 -1.04 3.03
CA ARG A 64 -11.70 -1.38 4.29
C ARG A 64 -12.40 -2.50 5.05
N LYS A 65 -13.72 -2.40 5.18
CA LYS A 65 -14.51 -3.42 5.86
C LYS A 65 -14.57 -4.72 5.07
N HIS A 66 -14.64 -4.62 3.74
CA HIS A 66 -14.67 -5.78 2.86
C HIS A 66 -13.36 -6.58 2.96
N TYR A 67 -12.23 -5.96 2.64
CA TYR A 67 -10.94 -6.64 2.64
C TYR A 67 -10.43 -6.94 4.07
N GLY A 68 -10.80 -6.13 5.05
CA GLY A 68 -10.48 -6.41 6.45
C GLY A 68 -11.16 -7.67 6.97
N LYS A 69 -12.47 -7.85 6.70
CA LYS A 69 -13.18 -9.10 7.03
C LYS A 69 -12.55 -10.30 6.31
N MET A 70 -12.15 -10.12 5.06
CA MET A 70 -11.51 -11.16 4.25
C MET A 70 -10.16 -11.58 4.86
N ALA A 71 -9.32 -10.62 5.26
CA ALA A 71 -8.06 -10.90 5.94
C ALA A 71 -8.27 -11.63 7.27
N MET A 72 -9.22 -11.16 8.10
CA MET A 72 -9.53 -11.79 9.37
C MET A 72 -10.08 -13.21 9.19
N ALA A 73 -10.90 -13.45 8.16
CA ALA A 73 -11.40 -14.80 7.84
C ALA A 73 -10.27 -15.75 7.40
N ALA A 74 -9.20 -15.23 6.78
CA ALA A 74 -8.04 -16.03 6.41
C ALA A 74 -7.13 -16.35 7.61
N LEU A 75 -7.06 -15.47 8.62
CA LEU A 75 -6.22 -15.64 9.81
C LEU A 75 -6.91 -16.48 10.91
N ASP A 76 -8.21 -16.31 11.11
CA ASP A 76 -9.00 -16.94 12.19
C ASP A 76 -8.76 -18.47 12.32
N PRO A 77 -8.85 -19.28 11.25
CA PRO A 77 -8.64 -20.73 11.35
C PRO A 77 -7.22 -21.14 11.79
N ARG A 78 -6.25 -20.24 11.67
CA ARG A 78 -4.84 -20.52 11.96
C ARG A 78 -4.49 -20.39 13.44
N PHE A 79 -5.27 -19.65 14.21
CA PHE A 79 -4.99 -19.40 15.63
C PHE A 79 -4.82 -20.67 16.46
N ALA A 80 -5.61 -21.70 16.19
CA ALA A 80 -5.53 -22.96 16.92
C ALA A 80 -4.18 -23.70 16.71
N ALA A 81 -3.55 -23.53 15.56
CA ALA A 81 -2.29 -24.17 15.21
C ALA A 81 -1.07 -23.25 15.40
N GLU A 82 -1.28 -21.95 15.45
CA GLU A 82 -0.24 -20.92 15.47
C GLU A 82 -0.42 -19.99 16.69
N PRO A 83 -0.02 -20.40 17.89
CA PRO A 83 -0.23 -19.60 19.13
C PRO A 83 0.52 -18.27 19.13
N GLY A 84 1.52 -18.10 18.28
CA GLY A 84 2.25 -16.84 18.09
C GLY A 84 1.66 -15.91 17.02
N LEU A 85 0.59 -16.29 16.32
CA LEU A 85 -0.10 -15.44 15.38
C LEU A 85 -1.00 -14.45 16.15
N VAL A 86 -0.74 -13.14 16.03
CA VAL A 86 -1.43 -12.10 16.81
C VAL A 86 -1.81 -10.94 15.90
N VAL A 87 -3.07 -10.53 15.94
CA VAL A 87 -3.57 -9.32 15.27
C VAL A 87 -3.58 -8.16 16.27
N ILE A 88 -2.95 -7.05 15.91
CA ILE A 88 -2.83 -5.85 16.72
C ILE A 88 -3.50 -4.69 15.99
N SER A 89 -4.47 -4.04 16.61
CA SER A 89 -5.15 -2.89 16.01
C SER A 89 -5.22 -1.73 17.01
N PRO A 90 -4.48 -0.64 16.74
CA PRO A 90 -4.54 0.55 17.60
C PRO A 90 -5.85 1.30 17.38
N ALA A 91 -6.85 1.07 18.23
CA ALA A 91 -8.12 1.81 18.40
C ALA A 91 -9.06 1.90 17.17
N THR A 92 -8.78 1.27 16.03
CA THR A 92 -9.61 1.39 14.82
C THR A 92 -10.12 0.07 14.24
N PRO A 93 -10.45 -0.95 15.07
CA PRO A 93 -10.80 -2.27 14.52
C PRO A 93 -12.07 -2.24 13.65
N GLY A 94 -13.11 -1.55 14.09
CA GLY A 94 -14.41 -1.57 13.42
C GLY A 94 -14.40 -0.94 12.02
N SER A 95 -13.68 0.16 11.82
CA SER A 95 -13.55 0.81 10.52
C SER A 95 -12.73 -0.03 9.53
N ASN A 96 -11.84 -0.87 10.03
CA ASN A 96 -10.99 -1.75 9.23
C ASN A 96 -11.52 -3.20 9.13
N GLY A 97 -12.82 -3.41 9.37
CA GLY A 97 -13.46 -4.71 9.20
C GLY A 97 -13.09 -5.79 10.23
N ILE A 98 -12.36 -5.42 11.29
CA ILE A 98 -12.04 -6.29 12.42
C ILE A 98 -13.23 -6.28 13.38
N THR A 99 -14.21 -7.17 13.11
CA THR A 99 -15.51 -7.14 13.79
C THR A 99 -15.42 -7.54 15.26
N HIS A 100 -16.48 -7.22 16.02
CA HIS A 100 -16.56 -7.62 17.43
C HIS A 100 -16.53 -9.15 17.56
N GLU A 101 -17.28 -9.86 16.73
CA GLU A 101 -17.34 -11.34 16.73
C GLU A 101 -15.97 -11.96 16.43
N PHE A 102 -15.20 -11.38 15.52
CA PHE A 102 -13.82 -11.83 15.27
C PHE A 102 -12.95 -11.64 16.52
N ARG A 103 -13.01 -10.46 17.16
CA ARG A 103 -12.19 -10.16 18.34
C ARG A 103 -12.50 -11.07 19.52
N GLU A 104 -13.79 -11.39 19.73
CA GLU A 104 -14.22 -12.34 20.75
C GLU A 104 -13.67 -13.75 20.49
N ARG A 105 -13.77 -14.24 19.23
CA ARG A 105 -13.23 -15.56 18.87
C ARG A 105 -11.71 -15.62 18.94
N ALA A 106 -11.04 -14.57 18.49
CA ALA A 106 -9.59 -14.47 18.51
C ALA A 106 -9.02 -14.48 19.94
N GLY A 107 -9.75 -13.92 20.91
CA GLY A 107 -9.33 -13.92 22.31
C GLY A 107 -7.91 -13.36 22.50
N ALA A 108 -6.98 -14.17 23.00
CA ALA A 108 -5.59 -13.77 23.21
C ALA A 108 -4.80 -13.50 21.90
N HIS A 109 -5.32 -13.88 20.75
CA HIS A 109 -4.72 -13.58 19.44
C HIS A 109 -5.10 -12.19 18.91
N TYR A 110 -5.89 -11.42 19.65
CA TYR A 110 -6.22 -10.04 19.31
C TYR A 110 -5.80 -9.09 20.42
N VAL A 111 -5.14 -8.00 20.06
CA VAL A 111 -4.70 -6.96 21.00
C VAL A 111 -5.12 -5.59 20.46
N ASP A 112 -5.84 -4.84 21.27
CA ASP A 112 -6.10 -3.42 21.07
C ASP A 112 -5.15 -2.62 21.97
N THR A 113 -4.30 -1.83 21.35
CA THR A 113 -3.33 -1.01 22.11
C THR A 113 -3.85 0.38 22.45
N GLY A 114 -5.11 0.69 22.11
CA GLY A 114 -5.64 2.05 22.15
C GLY A 114 -5.01 2.95 21.08
N ILE A 115 -5.13 4.27 21.23
CA ILE A 115 -4.57 5.24 20.28
C ILE A 115 -3.06 5.37 20.53
N THR A 116 -2.31 4.32 20.21
CA THR A 116 -0.86 4.23 20.46
C THR A 116 -0.15 3.48 19.34
N GLU A 117 -0.19 4.00 18.13
CA GLU A 117 0.33 3.34 16.94
C GLU A 117 1.83 3.02 17.05
N SER A 118 2.62 3.95 17.62
CA SER A 118 4.04 3.73 17.89
C SER A 118 4.28 2.52 18.82
N HIS A 119 3.46 2.38 19.87
CA HIS A 119 3.52 1.24 20.75
C HIS A 119 3.09 -0.05 20.06
N ALA A 120 2.03 -0.01 19.24
CA ALA A 120 1.57 -1.16 18.47
C ALA A 120 2.69 -1.74 17.58
N VAL A 121 3.43 -0.87 16.88
CA VAL A 121 4.55 -1.27 16.01
C VAL A 121 5.72 -1.84 16.82
N ALA A 122 6.12 -1.18 17.90
CA ALA A 122 7.20 -1.66 18.78
C ALA A 122 6.83 -3.00 19.45
N TYR A 123 5.59 -3.13 19.91
CA TYR A 123 5.05 -4.35 20.50
C TYR A 123 5.05 -5.52 19.50
N ALA A 124 4.62 -5.27 18.27
CA ALA A 124 4.68 -6.25 17.18
C ALA A 124 6.11 -6.70 16.89
N ALA A 125 7.06 -5.77 16.85
CA ALA A 125 8.48 -6.11 16.68
C ALA A 125 8.99 -7.00 17.81
N GLY A 126 8.56 -6.76 19.05
CA GLY A 126 8.86 -7.62 20.20
C GLY A 126 8.30 -9.04 20.04
N ILE A 127 7.05 -9.18 19.61
CA ILE A 127 6.43 -10.49 19.30
C ILE A 127 7.22 -11.22 18.21
N ALA A 128 7.57 -10.53 17.12
CA ALA A 128 8.34 -11.11 16.03
C ALA A 128 9.71 -11.62 16.51
N ARG A 129 10.39 -10.87 17.36
CA ARG A 129 11.67 -11.31 17.97
C ARG A 129 11.52 -12.51 18.90
N ALA A 130 10.37 -12.68 19.51
CA ALA A 130 10.04 -13.87 20.30
C ALA A 130 9.63 -15.09 19.44
N GLY A 131 9.64 -14.96 18.12
CA GLY A 131 9.29 -16.02 17.16
C GLY A 131 7.80 -16.08 16.81
N GLY A 132 7.01 -15.08 17.21
CA GLY A 132 5.61 -14.95 16.83
C GLY A 132 5.43 -14.35 15.43
N THR A 133 4.17 -14.31 14.98
CA THR A 133 3.74 -13.77 13.69
C THR A 133 2.74 -12.64 13.93
N PRO A 134 3.20 -11.41 14.20
CA PRO A 134 2.33 -10.27 14.45
C PRO A 134 1.81 -9.67 13.15
N VAL A 135 0.54 -9.24 13.16
CA VAL A 135 -0.12 -8.48 12.10
C VAL A 135 -0.64 -7.17 12.72
N VAL A 136 -0.10 -6.02 12.30
CA VAL A 136 -0.55 -4.70 12.74
C VAL A 136 -1.50 -4.13 11.70
N ALA A 137 -2.70 -3.72 12.10
CA ALA A 137 -3.76 -3.30 11.21
C ALA A 137 -4.35 -1.95 11.65
N THR A 138 -4.10 -0.88 10.88
CA THR A 138 -4.73 0.43 11.08
C THR A 138 -4.75 1.25 9.78
N THR A 139 -5.25 2.48 9.85
CA THR A 139 -5.35 3.40 8.71
C THR A 139 -3.97 3.99 8.37
N ALA A 140 -3.66 4.11 7.08
CA ALA A 140 -2.40 4.61 6.53
C ALA A 140 -1.89 5.89 7.22
N SER A 141 -2.75 6.89 7.34
CA SER A 141 -2.38 8.17 7.97
C SER A 141 -1.98 8.05 9.43
N PHE A 142 -2.44 7.02 10.14
CA PHE A 142 -2.10 6.83 11.55
C PHE A 142 -0.72 6.22 11.75
N PHE A 143 -0.21 5.49 10.76
CA PHE A 143 1.13 4.96 10.79
C PHE A 143 2.23 6.03 10.77
N GLN A 144 1.93 7.28 10.38
CA GLN A 144 2.88 8.40 10.45
C GLN A 144 3.44 8.57 11.86
N ARG A 145 2.61 8.33 12.87
CA ARG A 145 2.99 8.44 14.28
C ARG A 145 4.00 7.37 14.70
N ALA A 146 4.10 6.28 13.93
CA ALA A 146 4.99 5.16 14.18
C ALA A 146 6.21 5.11 13.23
N TYR A 147 6.48 6.17 12.46
CA TYR A 147 7.48 6.16 11.39
C TYR A 147 8.88 5.81 11.92
N ASP A 148 9.28 6.35 13.07
CA ASP A 148 10.54 6.00 13.72
C ASP A 148 10.61 4.51 14.11
N GLN A 149 9.52 3.96 14.65
CA GLN A 149 9.45 2.55 15.05
C GLN A 149 9.54 1.60 13.86
N PHE A 150 9.07 2.01 12.69
CA PHE A 150 9.28 1.25 11.45
C PHE A 150 10.77 1.16 11.10
N PHE A 151 11.55 2.21 11.27
CA PHE A 151 12.99 2.18 11.05
C PHE A 151 13.73 1.41 12.14
N GLN A 152 13.53 1.76 13.41
CA GLN A 152 14.33 1.27 14.52
C GLN A 152 13.92 -0.15 14.93
N GLU A 153 12.62 -0.38 15.16
CA GLU A 153 12.15 -1.63 15.75
C GLU A 153 11.92 -2.71 14.67
N MET A 154 11.43 -2.33 13.52
CA MET A 154 11.08 -3.29 12.47
C MET A 154 12.22 -3.49 11.46
N SER A 155 12.63 -2.44 10.76
CA SER A 155 13.54 -2.54 9.63
C SER A 155 14.97 -2.88 10.06
N LEU A 156 15.56 -2.08 10.94
CA LEU A 156 16.94 -2.27 11.42
C LEU A 156 17.12 -3.66 12.06
N ASN A 157 16.15 -4.10 12.82
CA ASN A 157 16.13 -5.40 13.46
C ASN A 157 15.66 -6.55 12.54
N ARG A 158 15.25 -6.25 11.32
CA ARG A 158 14.64 -7.23 10.39
C ARG A 158 13.50 -8.02 11.04
N SER A 159 12.70 -7.35 11.85
CA SER A 159 11.56 -7.96 12.52
C SER A 159 10.48 -8.30 11.50
N ARG A 160 10.07 -9.56 11.47
CA ARG A 160 9.04 -10.07 10.55
C ARG A 160 7.66 -9.67 11.06
N VAL A 161 7.28 -8.43 10.83
CA VAL A 161 5.96 -7.89 11.14
C VAL A 161 5.20 -7.69 9.85
N THR A 162 3.97 -8.16 9.79
CA THR A 162 3.05 -7.86 8.71
C THR A 162 2.23 -6.62 9.09
N VAL A 163 2.14 -5.66 8.19
CA VAL A 163 1.37 -4.43 8.36
C VAL A 163 0.26 -4.43 7.34
N LEU A 164 -0.99 -4.30 7.77
CA LEU A 164 -2.14 -4.05 6.89
C LEU A 164 -2.42 -2.56 6.89
N ASP A 165 -2.11 -1.94 5.76
CA ASP A 165 -2.19 -0.50 5.53
C ASP A 165 -3.55 -0.17 4.89
N PHE A 166 -4.52 0.22 5.73
CA PHE A 166 -5.88 0.53 5.30
C PHE A 166 -6.02 1.98 4.85
N LEU A 167 -6.87 2.23 3.86
CA LEU A 167 -7.12 3.55 3.30
C LEU A 167 -5.84 4.21 2.76
N GLY A 168 -4.95 3.42 2.16
CA GLY A 168 -3.79 3.93 1.44
C GLY A 168 -4.22 4.61 0.15
N GLY A 169 -3.49 5.65 -0.24
CA GLY A 169 -3.76 6.45 -1.43
C GLY A 169 -4.79 7.55 -1.25
N LEU A 170 -5.27 8.07 -2.38
CA LEU A 170 -6.32 9.07 -2.43
C LEU A 170 -7.62 8.53 -1.83
N SER A 171 -8.29 9.36 -1.07
CA SER A 171 -9.60 9.04 -0.51
C SER A 171 -10.46 10.30 -0.37
N GLY A 172 -11.78 10.13 -0.44
CA GLY A 172 -12.74 11.21 -0.19
C GLY A 172 -12.93 11.55 1.31
N SER A 173 -12.01 11.14 2.16
CA SER A 173 -12.04 11.37 3.60
C SER A 173 -11.61 12.80 3.95
N ASP A 174 -11.69 13.15 5.24
CA ASP A 174 -11.11 14.39 5.74
C ASP A 174 -9.58 14.37 5.71
N ASN A 175 -8.98 15.54 5.87
CA ASN A 175 -7.53 15.75 5.77
C ASN A 175 -6.69 14.97 6.78
N THR A 176 -7.29 14.47 7.87
CA THR A 176 -6.60 13.66 8.89
C THR A 176 -6.55 12.17 8.53
N HIS A 177 -7.32 11.74 7.53
CA HIS A 177 -7.45 10.35 7.11
C HIS A 177 -6.95 10.10 5.67
N SER A 178 -6.21 11.03 5.08
CA SER A 178 -5.63 10.84 3.75
C SER A 178 -4.43 9.90 3.81
N GLY A 179 -4.44 8.87 2.97
CA GLY A 179 -3.33 7.94 2.77
C GLY A 179 -2.46 8.29 1.56
N ALA A 180 -2.63 9.46 0.94
CA ALA A 180 -1.97 9.81 -0.32
C ALA A 180 -0.43 9.73 -0.29
N TYR A 181 0.20 9.70 0.87
CA TYR A 181 1.67 9.61 1.04
C TYR A 181 2.16 8.28 1.63
N ASP A 182 1.33 7.27 1.72
CA ASP A 182 1.68 5.96 2.27
C ASP A 182 2.79 5.28 1.45
N VAL A 183 2.70 5.29 0.12
CA VAL A 183 3.73 4.75 -0.76
C VAL A 183 5.06 5.47 -0.53
N THR A 184 5.07 6.80 -0.46
CA THR A 184 6.27 7.60 -0.20
C THR A 184 6.86 7.28 1.18
N MET A 185 6.01 7.11 2.19
CA MET A 185 6.41 6.82 3.56
C MET A 185 7.05 5.44 3.67
N PHE A 186 6.36 4.38 3.23
CA PHE A 186 6.80 3.01 3.45
C PHE A 186 7.87 2.55 2.46
N SER A 187 7.82 3.00 1.20
CA SER A 187 8.77 2.55 0.18
C SER A 187 10.19 3.06 0.37
N ASN A 188 10.40 4.01 1.29
CA ASN A 188 11.72 4.55 1.63
C ASN A 188 12.34 3.89 2.89
N ILE A 189 11.64 2.94 3.52
CA ILE A 189 12.17 2.23 4.69
C ILE A 189 13.09 1.10 4.21
N PRO A 190 14.40 1.13 4.54
CA PRO A 190 15.33 0.11 4.10
C PRO A 190 14.93 -1.30 4.56
N GLY A 191 14.96 -2.28 3.65
CA GLY A 191 14.66 -3.68 3.99
C GLY A 191 13.19 -4.00 4.28
N ALA A 192 12.29 -3.02 4.20
CA ALA A 192 10.87 -3.27 4.16
C ALA A 192 10.42 -3.65 2.75
N THR A 193 9.36 -4.45 2.66
CA THR A 193 8.67 -4.76 1.40
C THR A 193 7.27 -4.19 1.47
N MET A 194 6.88 -3.34 0.53
CA MET A 194 5.50 -2.86 0.41
C MET A 194 4.83 -3.48 -0.81
N LEU A 195 3.83 -4.31 -0.56
CA LEU A 195 3.00 -4.96 -1.56
C LEU A 195 1.76 -4.11 -1.85
N VAL A 196 1.35 -4.08 -3.11
CA VAL A 196 0.25 -3.25 -3.62
C VAL A 196 -0.69 -4.12 -4.48
N PRO A 197 -1.41 -5.08 -3.87
CA PRO A 197 -2.22 -6.04 -4.60
C PRO A 197 -3.32 -5.36 -5.42
N THR A 198 -3.58 -5.93 -6.60
CA THR A 198 -4.57 -5.44 -7.58
C THR A 198 -5.82 -6.33 -7.64
N SER A 199 -5.97 -7.25 -6.71
CA SER A 199 -7.15 -8.11 -6.55
C SER A 199 -7.25 -8.70 -5.13
N ALA A 200 -8.44 -9.17 -4.74
CA ALA A 200 -8.67 -9.94 -3.52
C ALA A 200 -7.78 -11.20 -3.47
N ARG A 201 -7.60 -11.85 -4.61
CA ARG A 201 -6.75 -13.04 -4.74
C ARG A 201 -5.28 -12.71 -4.42
N ASP A 202 -4.74 -11.65 -5.01
CA ASP A 202 -3.37 -11.23 -4.77
C ASP A 202 -3.22 -10.76 -3.31
N TYR A 203 -4.19 -10.01 -2.78
CA TYR A 203 -4.20 -9.58 -1.38
C TYR A 203 -4.12 -10.74 -0.39
N LEU A 204 -4.92 -11.80 -0.59
CA LEU A 204 -4.87 -12.98 0.27
C LEU A 204 -3.58 -13.79 0.09
N ALA A 205 -3.04 -13.86 -1.12
CA ALA A 205 -1.76 -14.51 -1.37
C ALA A 205 -0.61 -13.76 -0.69
N ASP A 206 -0.63 -12.42 -0.76
CA ASP A 206 0.34 -11.54 -0.10
C ASP A 206 0.26 -11.69 1.43
N LEU A 207 -0.96 -11.75 1.99
CA LEU A 207 -1.17 -11.97 3.42
C LEU A 207 -0.64 -13.34 3.86
N ALA A 208 -0.91 -14.39 3.09
CA ALA A 208 -0.44 -15.74 3.38
C ALA A 208 1.10 -15.80 3.36
N TRP A 209 1.73 -15.15 2.39
CA TRP A 209 3.19 -15.08 2.29
C TRP A 209 3.79 -14.24 3.43
N ALA A 210 3.25 -13.06 3.70
CA ALA A 210 3.75 -12.16 4.75
C ALA A 210 3.68 -12.78 6.15
N THR A 211 2.63 -13.59 6.38
CA THR A 211 2.40 -14.28 7.65
C THR A 211 2.85 -15.75 7.65
N ALA A 212 3.68 -16.17 6.67
CA ALA A 212 4.21 -17.54 6.65
C ALA A 212 4.98 -17.85 7.93
N PRO A 213 4.92 -19.07 8.48
CA PRO A 213 5.61 -19.42 9.71
C PRO A 213 7.12 -19.15 9.65
N ALA A 214 7.72 -18.78 10.77
CA ALA A 214 9.16 -18.58 10.87
C ALA A 214 9.91 -19.86 10.47
N GLY A 215 10.92 -19.72 9.59
CA GLY A 215 11.70 -20.87 9.09
C GLY A 215 11.13 -21.52 7.83
N SER A 216 9.98 -21.09 7.30
CA SER A 216 9.54 -21.48 5.96
C SER A 216 10.56 -20.99 4.92
N ALA A 217 10.81 -21.79 3.89
CA ALA A 217 11.80 -21.47 2.85
C ALA A 217 11.49 -20.13 2.14
N ASP A 218 10.21 -19.81 2.00
CA ASP A 218 9.71 -18.64 1.27
C ASP A 218 9.27 -17.49 2.21
N ALA A 219 9.50 -17.60 3.53
CA ALA A 219 9.11 -16.55 4.46
C ALA A 219 9.86 -15.23 4.20
N PRO A 220 9.22 -14.06 4.37
CA PRO A 220 9.89 -12.78 4.18
C PRO A 220 11.05 -12.60 5.16
N ALA A 221 12.11 -11.93 4.70
CA ALA A 221 13.33 -11.71 5.50
C ALA A 221 13.24 -10.50 6.44
N GLY A 222 12.18 -9.70 6.34
CA GLY A 222 11.98 -8.45 7.09
C GLY A 222 10.51 -8.07 7.16
N PRO A 223 10.20 -6.81 7.51
CA PRO A 223 8.83 -6.34 7.60
C PRO A 223 8.16 -6.27 6.22
N VAL A 224 6.86 -6.59 6.20
CA VAL A 224 6.02 -6.54 5.01
C VAL A 224 4.84 -5.62 5.28
N VAL A 225 4.67 -4.60 4.45
CA VAL A 225 3.49 -3.75 4.41
C VAL A 225 2.62 -4.22 3.25
N ILE A 226 1.35 -4.48 3.49
CA ILE A 226 0.37 -4.81 2.45
C ILE A 226 -0.62 -3.65 2.41
N ARG A 227 -0.61 -2.91 1.33
CA ARG A 227 -1.60 -1.87 1.06
C ARG A 227 -2.93 -2.55 0.78
N VAL A 228 -3.89 -2.38 1.67
CA VAL A 228 -5.21 -3.01 1.52
C VAL A 228 -5.92 -2.41 0.30
N PRO A 229 -6.47 -3.24 -0.62
CA PRO A 229 -7.10 -2.74 -1.83
C PRO A 229 -8.22 -1.73 -1.53
N GLY A 230 -8.31 -0.70 -2.36
CA GLY A 230 -9.26 0.40 -2.23
C GLY A 230 -10.51 0.22 -3.10
N GLU A 231 -11.23 1.33 -3.26
CA GLU A 231 -12.52 1.37 -3.96
C GLU A 231 -12.41 0.99 -5.44
N ALA A 232 -11.35 1.44 -6.12
CA ALA A 232 -11.15 1.15 -7.56
C ALA A 232 -11.00 -0.36 -7.82
N ILE A 233 -10.28 -1.08 -6.97
CA ILE A 233 -10.12 -2.53 -7.07
C ILE A 233 -11.44 -3.23 -6.76
N LEU A 234 -12.14 -2.84 -5.69
CA LEU A 234 -13.42 -3.42 -5.32
C LEU A 234 -14.48 -3.21 -6.41
N ALA A 235 -14.52 -2.03 -7.05
CA ALA A 235 -15.40 -1.75 -8.17
C ALA A 235 -15.06 -2.64 -9.38
N ALA A 236 -13.79 -2.74 -9.76
CA ALA A 236 -13.35 -3.59 -10.87
C ALA A 236 -13.70 -5.08 -10.65
N GLU A 237 -13.58 -5.59 -9.43
CA GLU A 237 -13.96 -6.97 -9.09
C GLU A 237 -15.48 -7.20 -9.19
N ARG A 238 -16.28 -6.21 -8.80
CA ARG A 238 -17.76 -6.27 -8.93
C ARG A 238 -18.18 -6.27 -10.38
N ASP A 239 -17.62 -5.40 -11.19
CA ASP A 239 -17.93 -5.33 -12.62
C ASP A 239 -17.57 -6.63 -13.33
N ALA A 240 -16.45 -7.25 -12.98
CA ALA A 240 -16.06 -8.56 -13.50
C ALA A 240 -17.04 -9.68 -13.13
N THR A 241 -17.69 -9.61 -11.94
CA THR A 241 -18.68 -10.60 -11.50
C THR A 241 -20.06 -10.40 -12.13
N LEU A 242 -20.37 -9.17 -12.56
CA LEU A 242 -21.66 -8.82 -13.19
C LEU A 242 -21.72 -9.15 -14.69
N LEU A 243 -20.56 -9.39 -15.34
CA LEU A 243 -20.55 -9.82 -16.73
C LEU A 243 -21.22 -11.19 -16.84
N PRO A 244 -22.24 -11.37 -17.72
CA PRO A 244 -22.89 -12.66 -17.91
C PRO A 244 -21.84 -13.68 -18.31
N VAL A 245 -21.79 -14.80 -17.60
CA VAL A 245 -20.98 -15.97 -17.97
C VAL A 245 -21.57 -16.52 -19.27
N THR A 246 -21.20 -15.95 -20.41
CA THR A 246 -21.44 -16.55 -21.69
C THR A 246 -20.56 -17.79 -21.76
N GLY A 247 -21.20 -18.97 -21.61
CA GLY A 247 -20.68 -20.34 -21.55
C GLY A 247 -19.34 -20.63 -22.24
N GLY A 248 -18.30 -20.11 -21.67
CA GLY A 248 -16.92 -20.43 -21.97
C GLY A 248 -16.22 -20.47 -20.61
N GLN A 249 -15.54 -21.57 -20.37
CA GLN A 249 -14.73 -21.81 -19.17
C GLN A 249 -14.18 -20.49 -18.63
N ILE A 250 -14.26 -20.30 -17.29
CA ILE A 250 -13.43 -19.31 -16.61
C ILE A 250 -12.01 -19.62 -17.06
N ALA A 251 -11.58 -18.95 -18.13
CA ALA A 251 -10.18 -19.00 -18.51
C ALA A 251 -9.45 -18.41 -17.31
N ASP A 252 -8.66 -19.25 -16.64
CA ASP A 252 -7.61 -18.75 -15.79
C ASP A 252 -7.02 -17.54 -16.50
N ARG A 253 -7.06 -16.35 -15.88
CA ARG A 253 -6.31 -15.21 -16.38
C ARG A 253 -4.94 -15.76 -16.75
N PRO A 254 -4.41 -15.54 -17.95
CA PRO A 254 -3.26 -16.28 -18.45
C PRO A 254 -2.17 -16.22 -17.39
N GLN A 255 -1.82 -17.38 -16.88
CA GLN A 255 -0.59 -17.54 -16.12
C GLN A 255 0.49 -17.02 -17.06
N SER A 256 1.35 -16.12 -16.60
CA SER A 256 2.44 -15.55 -17.37
C SER A 256 3.08 -16.67 -18.17
N THR A 257 2.93 -16.64 -19.48
CA THR A 257 3.72 -17.48 -20.36
C THR A 257 5.14 -16.99 -20.22
N SER A 258 5.93 -17.70 -19.43
CA SER A 258 7.38 -17.61 -19.52
C SER A 258 7.73 -17.78 -20.98
N LEU A 259 8.27 -16.74 -21.61
CA LEU A 259 8.83 -16.83 -22.94
C LEU A 259 9.88 -17.96 -22.92
N PRO A 260 9.84 -18.91 -23.84
CA PRO A 260 10.88 -19.94 -23.90
C PRO A 260 12.18 -19.24 -24.29
N VAL A 261 13.09 -19.11 -23.36
CA VAL A 261 14.50 -18.82 -23.67
C VAL A 261 15.03 -20.07 -24.39
N SER A 262 15.09 -19.99 -25.70
CA SER A 262 15.80 -21.00 -26.50
C SER A 262 17.30 -20.87 -26.20
N VAL A 263 17.79 -21.69 -25.30
CA VAL A 263 19.22 -21.91 -25.15
C VAL A 263 19.65 -22.80 -26.29
N SER A 264 20.22 -22.22 -27.34
CA SER A 264 20.95 -22.98 -28.33
C SER A 264 22.25 -23.52 -27.71
N SER A 265 22.29 -24.81 -27.49
CA SER A 265 23.52 -25.53 -27.11
C SER A 265 24.51 -25.52 -28.29
N ALA A 266 25.44 -24.56 -28.26
CA ALA A 266 26.65 -24.67 -29.06
C ALA A 266 27.68 -25.48 -28.25
N SER A 267 27.93 -26.69 -28.72
CA SER A 267 29.02 -27.54 -28.26
C SER A 267 30.37 -26.94 -28.67
N GLY A 268 31.14 -26.46 -27.72
CA GLY A 268 32.51 -26.03 -27.93
C GLY A 268 33.24 -26.07 -26.59
N GLY A 269 34.08 -27.11 -26.39
CA GLY A 269 34.85 -27.28 -25.17
C GLY A 269 35.85 -26.14 -24.97
N ILE A 270 35.90 -25.61 -23.76
CA ILE A 270 37.04 -24.86 -23.22
C ILE A 270 37.22 -25.24 -21.73
N SER A 271 38.49 -25.54 -21.46
CA SER A 271 39.20 -25.89 -20.25
C SER A 271 38.75 -25.20 -18.96
N ALA A 272 38.77 -26.01 -17.89
CA ALA A 272 38.62 -25.60 -16.52
C ALA A 272 39.68 -24.59 -16.09
N ALA A 273 39.24 -23.39 -15.68
CA ALA A 273 39.96 -22.50 -14.76
C ALA A 273 38.97 -21.65 -13.99
N THR A 274 38.90 -21.97 -12.71
CA THR A 274 38.60 -21.07 -11.56
C THR A 274 37.55 -20.01 -11.74
N VAL A 275 36.29 -20.31 -11.43
CA VAL A 275 35.34 -19.32 -10.89
C VAL A 275 34.90 -19.79 -9.51
N ARG A 276 35.54 -19.22 -8.48
CA ARG A 276 35.08 -19.36 -7.10
C ARG A 276 33.84 -18.49 -6.90
N GLY A 277 32.78 -19.14 -6.51
CA GLY A 277 31.78 -18.58 -5.58
C GLY A 277 30.82 -17.57 -6.14
N THR A 278 29.72 -18.03 -6.73
CA THR A 278 28.41 -17.31 -6.70
C THR A 278 27.23 -18.19 -7.15
N VAL A 279 27.26 -19.48 -6.95
CA VAL A 279 26.19 -20.39 -7.42
C VAL A 279 25.17 -20.77 -6.32
N SER A 280 25.36 -20.33 -5.07
CA SER A 280 24.49 -20.76 -3.96
C SER A 280 23.35 -19.81 -3.59
N VAL A 281 23.22 -18.65 -4.22
CA VAL A 281 22.20 -17.64 -3.86
C VAL A 281 20.99 -17.66 -4.80
N THR A 282 21.13 -18.23 -5.99
CA THR A 282 20.11 -18.16 -7.05
C THR A 282 19.01 -19.21 -6.96
N ALA A 283 19.25 -20.37 -6.38
CA ALA A 283 18.26 -21.45 -6.34
C ALA A 283 17.22 -21.29 -5.20
N GLN A 284 17.58 -20.66 -4.08
CA GLN A 284 16.66 -20.39 -2.96
C GLN A 284 15.76 -19.15 -3.17
N ARG A 285 16.03 -18.34 -4.20
CA ARG A 285 15.26 -17.13 -4.53
C ARG A 285 14.10 -17.36 -5.51
N ALA A 286 13.95 -18.53 -6.09
CA ALA A 286 12.96 -18.75 -7.16
C ALA A 286 11.49 -18.60 -6.67
N GLY A 287 11.13 -19.06 -5.47
CA GLY A 287 9.77 -18.95 -4.94
C GLY A 287 9.41 -17.52 -4.52
N VAL A 288 10.35 -16.82 -3.88
CA VAL A 288 10.14 -15.43 -3.42
C VAL A 288 10.14 -14.43 -4.60
N ARG A 289 10.91 -14.70 -5.66
CA ARG A 289 10.92 -13.85 -6.85
C ARG A 289 9.54 -13.73 -7.49
N HIS A 290 8.77 -14.79 -7.61
CA HIS A 290 7.44 -14.74 -8.25
C HIS A 290 6.42 -13.84 -7.55
N MET A 291 6.57 -13.55 -6.25
CA MET A 291 5.69 -12.64 -5.52
C MET A 291 6.07 -11.15 -5.70
N LEU A 292 7.34 -10.87 -5.99
CA LEU A 292 7.87 -9.51 -6.08
C LEU A 292 8.17 -9.07 -7.51
N ASP A 293 8.14 -9.99 -8.48
CA ASP A 293 8.35 -9.71 -9.90
C ASP A 293 7.15 -8.95 -10.47
N TRP A 294 7.40 -7.99 -11.32
CA TRP A 294 6.35 -7.26 -12.02
C TRP A 294 5.61 -8.19 -12.99
N ARG A 295 4.33 -7.98 -13.12
CA ARG A 295 3.47 -8.78 -13.99
C ARG A 295 3.11 -8.01 -15.25
N VAL A 296 3.55 -8.49 -16.41
CA VAL A 296 3.11 -7.98 -17.70
C VAL A 296 1.82 -8.70 -18.08
N ASN A 297 0.68 -8.02 -17.91
CA ASN A 297 -0.64 -8.59 -18.16
C ASN A 297 -1.10 -8.47 -19.61
N GLN A 298 -0.59 -7.47 -20.31
CA GLN A 298 -0.82 -7.26 -21.75
C GLN A 298 0.50 -6.83 -22.39
N THR A 299 0.81 -7.40 -23.55
CA THR A 299 1.97 -6.99 -24.36
C THR A 299 1.49 -6.16 -25.53
N GLY A 300 2.13 -5.03 -25.75
CA GLY A 300 1.87 -4.10 -26.85
C GLY A 300 3.17 -3.48 -27.36
N SER A 301 3.04 -2.32 -28.00
CA SER A 301 4.18 -1.55 -28.51
C SER A 301 3.91 -0.05 -28.37
N HIS A 302 4.96 0.75 -28.48
CA HIS A 302 4.97 2.21 -28.42
C HIS A 302 4.66 2.79 -27.03
N VAL A 303 3.68 2.26 -26.29
CA VAL A 303 3.25 2.73 -24.98
C VAL A 303 3.27 1.57 -23.98
N ALA A 304 3.91 1.77 -22.83
CA ALA A 304 3.76 0.90 -21.68
C ALA A 304 3.07 1.68 -20.55
N ILE A 305 2.04 1.11 -19.94
CA ILE A 305 1.28 1.70 -18.83
C ILE A 305 1.49 0.83 -17.61
N ILE A 306 2.05 1.41 -16.54
CA ILE A 306 2.34 0.74 -15.30
C ILE A 306 1.39 1.31 -14.23
N GLY A 307 0.42 0.50 -13.79
CA GLY A 307 -0.58 0.89 -12.78
C GLY A 307 -0.23 0.34 -11.40
N LEU A 308 0.03 1.22 -10.44
CA LEU A 308 0.39 0.84 -9.08
C LEU A 308 -0.86 0.62 -8.21
N GLY A 309 -1.10 -0.60 -7.76
CA GLY A 309 -2.16 -0.92 -6.81
C GLY A 309 -3.52 -0.40 -7.27
N ASN A 310 -4.13 0.51 -6.51
CA ASN A 310 -5.46 1.08 -6.82
C ASN A 310 -5.55 1.80 -8.19
N ALA A 311 -4.43 2.22 -8.76
CA ALA A 311 -4.40 2.84 -10.10
C ALA A 311 -4.30 1.81 -11.23
N TYR A 312 -4.21 0.51 -10.93
CA TYR A 312 -4.12 -0.54 -11.95
C TYR A 312 -5.37 -0.65 -12.84
N PRO A 313 -6.62 -0.57 -12.32
CA PRO A 313 -7.81 -0.54 -13.19
C PRO A 313 -7.82 0.62 -14.18
N LEU A 314 -7.29 1.80 -13.81
CA LEU A 314 -7.13 2.93 -14.71
C LEU A 314 -6.15 2.60 -15.85
N ALA A 315 -5.08 1.86 -15.57
CA ALA A 315 -4.14 1.41 -16.59
C ALA A 315 -4.81 0.48 -17.63
N GLU A 316 -5.62 -0.49 -17.18
CA GLU A 316 -6.37 -1.39 -18.07
C GLU A 316 -7.40 -0.61 -18.92
N GLN A 317 -8.15 0.30 -18.30
CA GLN A 317 -9.16 1.11 -18.99
C GLN A 317 -8.52 2.06 -20.02
N THR A 318 -7.41 2.71 -19.65
CA THR A 318 -6.65 3.57 -20.57
C THR A 318 -6.11 2.78 -21.78
N ALA A 319 -5.56 1.58 -21.55
CA ALA A 319 -5.09 0.71 -22.63
C ALA A 319 -6.23 0.28 -23.56
N ALA A 320 -7.41 0.01 -23.02
CA ALA A 320 -8.59 -0.31 -23.80
C ALA A 320 -9.06 0.90 -24.66
N ALA A 321 -9.08 2.12 -24.10
CA ALA A 321 -9.42 3.35 -24.82
C ALA A 321 -8.40 3.65 -25.94
N LEU A 322 -7.09 3.52 -25.67
CA LEU A 322 -6.04 3.68 -26.67
C LEU A 322 -6.22 2.69 -27.84
N SER A 323 -6.59 1.46 -27.54
CA SER A 323 -6.85 0.45 -28.59
C SER A 323 -8.09 0.76 -29.42
N ALA A 324 -9.19 1.17 -28.76
CA ALA A 324 -10.47 1.43 -29.40
C ALA A 324 -10.45 2.70 -30.27
N ASP A 325 -9.88 3.79 -29.75
CA ASP A 325 -9.99 5.11 -30.35
C ASP A 325 -8.80 5.46 -31.27
N TYR A 326 -7.62 4.89 -30.96
CA TYR A 326 -6.37 5.24 -31.66
C TYR A 326 -5.67 4.04 -32.33
N GLY A 327 -6.17 2.81 -32.13
CA GLY A 327 -5.54 1.60 -32.67
C GLY A 327 -4.18 1.27 -32.03
N ILE A 328 -3.89 1.84 -30.86
CA ILE A 328 -2.64 1.63 -30.13
C ILE A 328 -2.82 0.50 -29.11
N THR A 329 -2.12 -0.62 -29.31
CA THR A 329 -2.07 -1.69 -28.31
C THR A 329 -0.94 -1.40 -27.32
N ALA A 330 -1.29 -0.96 -26.11
CA ALA A 330 -0.32 -0.67 -25.07
C ALA A 330 0.12 -1.94 -24.30
N THR A 331 1.34 -1.94 -23.78
CA THR A 331 1.77 -2.90 -22.76
C THR A 331 1.18 -2.47 -21.41
N VAL A 332 0.56 -3.39 -20.65
CA VAL A 332 -0.01 -3.11 -19.33
C VAL A 332 0.71 -3.94 -18.27
N ILE A 333 1.20 -3.26 -17.25
CA ILE A 333 2.06 -3.82 -16.21
C ILE A 333 1.49 -3.56 -14.83
N ASP A 334 1.46 -4.61 -14.00
CA ASP A 334 1.19 -4.58 -12.57
C ASP A 334 2.51 -4.78 -11.81
N PRO A 335 3.05 -3.76 -11.13
CA PRO A 335 4.32 -3.88 -10.41
C PRO A 335 4.22 -4.69 -9.11
N ARG A 336 3.00 -4.91 -8.55
CA ARG A 336 2.71 -5.72 -7.36
C ARG A 336 3.37 -5.24 -6.06
N GLN A 337 4.45 -4.49 -6.14
CA GLN A 337 5.19 -3.91 -5.03
C GLN A 337 5.83 -2.57 -5.44
N CYS A 338 6.14 -1.70 -4.49
CA CYS A 338 6.66 -0.36 -4.76
C CYS A 338 8.01 -0.05 -4.10
N THR A 339 8.62 -1.02 -3.41
CA THR A 339 9.89 -0.82 -2.71
C THR A 339 11.11 -0.96 -3.61
N SER A 340 11.00 -1.75 -4.67
CA SER A 340 12.07 -1.93 -5.66
C SER A 340 11.52 -1.83 -7.09
N LEU A 341 12.40 -1.55 -8.04
CA LEU A 341 12.08 -1.58 -9.46
C LEU A 341 12.52 -2.92 -10.06
N ASP A 342 11.74 -3.43 -11.01
CA ASP A 342 12.11 -4.58 -11.82
C ASP A 342 12.93 -4.08 -13.02
N SER A 343 14.25 -4.16 -12.88
CA SER A 343 15.18 -3.71 -13.92
C SER A 343 15.04 -4.49 -15.24
N ASP A 344 14.74 -5.80 -15.15
CA ASP A 344 14.62 -6.63 -16.33
C ASP A 344 13.40 -6.22 -17.16
N VAL A 345 12.27 -5.92 -16.51
CA VAL A 345 11.09 -5.38 -17.18
C VAL A 345 11.39 -3.99 -17.74
N LEU A 346 11.96 -3.06 -16.95
CA LEU A 346 12.24 -1.71 -17.43
C LEU A 346 13.22 -1.69 -18.62
N GLU A 347 14.25 -2.54 -18.60
CA GLU A 347 15.17 -2.67 -19.75
C GLU A 347 14.46 -3.22 -20.99
N SER A 348 13.55 -4.18 -20.81
CA SER A 348 12.77 -4.74 -21.94
C SER A 348 11.86 -3.71 -22.63
N LEU A 349 11.44 -2.67 -21.90
CA LEU A 349 10.60 -1.60 -22.47
C LEU A 349 11.37 -0.65 -23.37
N ARG A 350 12.70 -0.62 -23.34
CA ARG A 350 13.51 0.19 -24.25
C ARG A 350 13.32 -0.22 -25.70
N ASP A 351 13.12 -1.51 -25.91
CA ASP A 351 12.90 -2.07 -27.23
C ASP A 351 11.42 -1.97 -27.61
N GLY A 352 11.07 -1.01 -28.46
CA GLY A 352 9.72 -0.90 -29.02
C GLY A 352 8.74 0.01 -28.25
N HIS A 353 9.13 0.60 -27.10
CA HIS A 353 8.29 1.57 -26.40
C HIS A 353 8.90 2.97 -26.46
N GLN A 354 8.10 3.95 -26.90
CA GLN A 354 8.47 5.36 -26.95
C GLN A 354 8.10 6.07 -25.65
N GLN A 355 7.07 5.57 -24.97
CA GLN A 355 6.53 6.15 -23.75
C GLN A 355 6.35 5.08 -22.67
N VAL A 356 6.68 5.44 -21.44
CA VAL A 356 6.35 4.69 -20.22
C VAL A 356 5.50 5.59 -19.33
N ILE A 357 4.30 5.14 -19.05
CA ILE A 357 3.31 5.86 -18.23
C ILE A 357 3.27 5.19 -16.86
N THR A 358 3.41 5.95 -15.79
CA THR A 358 3.19 5.45 -14.43
C THR A 358 1.95 6.09 -13.85
N LEU A 359 1.09 5.26 -13.27
CA LEU A 359 -0.14 5.68 -12.62
C LEU A 359 -0.08 5.26 -11.15
N GLU A 360 -0.22 6.23 -10.24
CA GLU A 360 -0.32 5.99 -8.80
C GLU A 360 -1.41 6.88 -8.19
N ASP A 361 -2.15 6.37 -7.22
CA ASP A 361 -3.14 7.13 -6.45
C ASP A 361 -2.53 7.80 -5.21
N GLY A 362 -1.21 7.93 -5.20
CA GLY A 362 -0.43 8.58 -4.17
C GLY A 362 0.14 9.93 -4.60
N GLN A 363 0.81 10.59 -3.66
CA GLN A 363 1.53 11.83 -3.92
C GLN A 363 2.65 11.58 -4.94
N LEU A 364 2.64 12.37 -6.03
CA LEU A 364 3.60 12.25 -7.12
C LEU A 364 5.01 12.65 -6.70
N GLU A 365 5.15 13.80 -5.98
CA GLU A 365 6.44 14.27 -5.48
C GLU A 365 7.03 13.31 -4.45
N GLY A 366 8.17 12.70 -4.76
CA GLY A 366 8.77 11.63 -3.96
C GLY A 366 8.05 10.28 -4.08
N GLY A 367 7.08 10.16 -4.99
CA GLY A 367 6.30 8.97 -5.23
C GLY A 367 7.05 7.88 -5.99
N TRP A 368 6.31 6.83 -6.33
CA TRP A 368 6.90 5.67 -6.99
C TRP A 368 7.23 5.95 -8.47
N GLY A 369 6.39 6.70 -9.18
CA GLY A 369 6.61 7.06 -10.59
C GLY A 369 7.92 7.82 -10.81
N GLU A 370 8.31 8.69 -9.88
CA GLU A 370 9.61 9.38 -9.94
C GLU A 370 10.80 8.42 -9.88
N LYS A 371 10.68 7.27 -9.21
CA LYS A 371 11.73 6.24 -9.19
C LYS A 371 11.94 5.63 -10.58
N VAL A 372 10.86 5.42 -11.34
CA VAL A 372 10.92 4.95 -12.73
C VAL A 372 11.58 5.99 -13.63
N THR A 373 11.21 7.26 -13.47
CA THR A 373 11.87 8.37 -14.19
C THR A 373 13.37 8.43 -13.87
N ALA A 374 13.73 8.36 -12.59
CA ALA A 374 15.13 8.37 -12.14
C ALA A 374 15.90 7.15 -12.67
N TYR A 375 15.24 5.99 -12.79
CA TYR A 375 15.86 4.80 -13.38
C TYR A 375 16.34 5.10 -14.80
N TYR A 376 15.47 5.53 -15.69
CA TYR A 376 15.84 5.82 -17.08
C TYR A 376 16.81 7.01 -17.21
N ALA A 377 16.70 8.02 -16.34
CA ALA A 377 17.62 9.16 -16.33
C ALA A 377 19.05 8.77 -15.94
N ASN A 378 19.22 7.77 -15.05
CA ASN A 378 20.52 7.36 -14.52
C ASN A 378 21.13 6.15 -15.24
N HIS A 379 20.36 5.42 -16.04
CA HIS A 379 20.84 4.27 -16.79
C HIS A 379 20.90 4.60 -18.28
N HIS A 380 22.10 5.00 -18.74
CA HIS A 380 22.33 5.31 -20.14
C HIS A 380 22.53 4.03 -20.96
N VAL A 381 22.02 4.03 -22.17
CA VAL A 381 22.19 2.94 -23.13
C VAL A 381 23.46 3.16 -23.91
N SER A 382 24.36 2.19 -23.92
CA SER A 382 25.66 2.31 -24.60
C SER A 382 25.59 2.11 -26.12
N ASP A 383 24.47 1.60 -26.63
CA ASP A 383 24.26 1.22 -28.05
C ASP A 383 23.65 2.34 -28.92
N GLY A 384 23.36 3.53 -28.34
CA GLY A 384 22.73 4.65 -29.03
C GLY A 384 21.21 4.60 -29.10
N SER A 385 20.55 3.60 -28.48
CA SER A 385 19.09 3.59 -28.30
C SER A 385 18.65 4.75 -27.37
N ARG A 386 17.38 5.16 -27.49
CA ARG A 386 16.82 6.22 -26.65
C ARG A 386 16.04 5.63 -25.50
N ASN A 387 16.14 6.28 -24.35
CA ASN A 387 15.22 5.99 -23.25
C ASN A 387 13.79 6.36 -23.67
N PRO A 388 12.79 5.58 -23.24
CA PRO A 388 11.40 5.99 -23.41
C PRO A 388 11.13 7.30 -22.66
N HIS A 389 10.20 8.09 -23.16
CA HIS A 389 9.70 9.27 -22.44
C HIS A 389 8.81 8.82 -21.28
N VAL A 390 9.14 9.19 -20.06
CA VAL A 390 8.35 8.80 -18.89
C VAL A 390 7.37 9.90 -18.53
N LEU A 391 6.08 9.55 -18.42
CA LEU A 391 5.02 10.41 -17.91
C LEU A 391 4.50 9.83 -16.61
N ASN A 392 4.55 10.61 -15.53
CA ASN A 392 4.09 10.19 -14.22
C ASN A 392 2.76 10.89 -13.90
N PHE A 393 1.78 10.11 -13.43
CA PHE A 393 0.48 10.59 -12.97
C PHE A 393 0.29 10.20 -11.51
N GLY A 394 -0.11 11.17 -10.70
CA GLY A 394 -0.34 11.01 -9.26
C GLY A 394 -0.88 12.30 -8.66
N ALA A 395 -1.15 12.28 -7.35
CA ALA A 395 -1.72 13.40 -6.63
C ALA A 395 -0.70 14.53 -6.40
N ALA A 396 -1.19 15.75 -6.32
CA ALA A 396 -0.40 16.87 -5.83
C ALA A 396 -0.06 16.70 -4.34
N LYS A 397 1.04 17.30 -3.92
CA LYS A 397 1.47 17.34 -2.51
C LYS A 397 0.65 18.38 -1.75
N GLU A 398 -0.55 18.01 -1.37
CA GLU A 398 -1.47 18.86 -0.64
C GLU A 398 -2.35 18.05 0.32
N PHE A 399 -2.94 18.75 1.29
CA PHE A 399 -4.00 18.17 2.11
C PHE A 399 -5.35 18.43 1.46
N THR A 400 -6.13 17.37 1.25
CA THR A 400 -7.51 17.45 0.76
C THR A 400 -8.47 17.20 1.90
N ASP A 401 -9.60 17.90 1.95
CA ASP A 401 -10.60 17.77 3.02
C ASP A 401 -11.98 17.51 2.42
N ARG A 402 -12.45 16.27 2.54
CA ARG A 402 -13.80 15.84 2.12
C ARG A 402 -14.14 16.17 0.66
N VAL A 403 -13.15 16.06 -0.20
CA VAL A 403 -13.32 16.15 -1.64
C VAL A 403 -13.60 14.72 -2.16
N SER A 404 -14.59 14.58 -3.05
CA SER A 404 -14.91 13.26 -3.60
C SER A 404 -13.75 12.65 -4.36
N LEU A 405 -13.64 11.32 -4.38
CA LEU A 405 -12.55 10.64 -5.10
C LEU A 405 -12.61 10.94 -6.61
N ASP A 406 -13.81 11.03 -7.18
CA ASP A 406 -13.99 11.38 -8.59
C ASP A 406 -13.45 12.80 -8.90
N GLU A 407 -13.76 13.78 -8.05
CA GLU A 407 -13.23 15.15 -8.19
C GLU A 407 -11.70 15.18 -8.01
N LEU A 408 -11.14 14.38 -7.09
CA LEU A 408 -9.68 14.27 -6.92
C LEU A 408 -9.03 13.65 -8.14
N ASN A 409 -9.61 12.58 -8.69
CA ASN A 409 -9.10 11.94 -9.90
C ASN A 409 -9.13 12.91 -11.09
N GLU A 410 -10.21 13.66 -11.27
CA GLU A 410 -10.29 14.68 -12.31
C GLU A 410 -9.25 15.79 -12.10
N ARG A 411 -9.10 16.29 -10.85
CA ARG A 411 -8.17 17.35 -10.47
C ARG A 411 -6.70 16.98 -10.76
N TYR A 412 -6.35 15.72 -10.53
CA TYR A 412 -4.97 15.26 -10.66
C TYR A 412 -4.68 14.56 -12.00
N GLY A 413 -5.62 14.58 -12.93
CA GLY A 413 -5.44 13.98 -14.25
C GLY A 413 -5.48 12.45 -14.25
N LEU A 414 -6.12 11.84 -13.25
CA LEU A 414 -6.24 10.40 -13.06
C LEU A 414 -7.57 9.85 -13.64
N THR A 415 -7.98 10.37 -14.80
CA THR A 415 -9.11 9.82 -15.55
C THR A 415 -8.64 9.20 -16.87
N VAL A 416 -9.43 8.28 -17.43
CA VAL A 416 -9.10 7.61 -18.69
C VAL A 416 -8.88 8.63 -19.82
N GLU A 417 -9.76 9.64 -19.91
CA GLU A 417 -9.72 10.67 -20.93
C GLU A 417 -8.44 11.50 -20.82
N GLN A 418 -8.11 11.98 -19.62
CA GLN A 418 -6.94 12.84 -19.39
C GLN A 418 -5.62 12.10 -19.62
N VAL A 419 -5.52 10.85 -19.15
CA VAL A 419 -4.33 10.03 -19.38
C VAL A 419 -4.18 9.69 -20.86
N THR A 420 -5.27 9.30 -21.54
CA THR A 420 -5.26 9.01 -22.99
C THR A 420 -4.87 10.24 -23.80
N GLU A 421 -5.42 11.41 -23.47
CA GLU A 421 -5.07 12.67 -24.13
C GLU A 421 -3.58 13.02 -23.94
N ALA A 422 -3.06 12.89 -22.73
CA ALA A 422 -1.65 13.17 -22.46
C ALA A 422 -0.71 12.24 -23.24
N ILE A 423 -1.04 10.95 -23.34
CA ILE A 423 -0.29 9.96 -24.12
C ILE A 423 -0.29 10.34 -25.61
N THR A 424 -1.46 10.65 -26.15
CA THR A 424 -1.63 10.88 -27.61
C THR A 424 -1.03 12.22 -28.07
N ARG A 425 -0.90 13.22 -27.21
CA ARG A 425 -0.20 14.48 -27.52
C ARG A 425 1.29 14.31 -27.80
N CYS A 426 1.89 13.21 -27.38
CA CYS A 426 3.31 12.93 -27.54
C CYS A 426 3.61 12.07 -28.79
N PHE A 427 2.60 11.72 -29.59
CA PHE A 427 2.72 11.10 -30.91
C PHE A 427 2.56 12.14 -32.03
#